data_479e2730535e5c0f458bb4c43db37b49
#
_entry.id   479e2730535e5c0f458bb4c43db37b49
#
_cell.length_a   1.000
_cell.length_b   1.000
_cell.length_c   1.000
_cell.angle_alpha   90.00
_cell.angle_beta   90.00
_cell.angle_gamma   90.00
#
_symmetry.space_group_name_H-M   'P 1'
#
loop_
_entity.id
_entity.type
_entity.pdbx_description
1 polymer ?
#
loop_
_entity_poly.entity_id
_entity_poly.type
_entity_poly.pdbx_seq_one_letter_code
_entity_poly.pdbx_strand_id
1 'polypeptide(L)'
;DFKDLSKEKFLTLDDKKLDSFLADNNFPEKYKAASVKELVKNDKVKPTAVYEYLFDANAALFETPIIGCEIYRSDDAGATWKKVNTAPLNLYSTYGYYFGKITVAPTNENKVVISGISLMLSNDGGKTFKSTDKSGTTHSDWHGCWINPNRESHWVTANDGGCNITYDNGQHWFKIN
;
A
#
# COMPACT_ATOMS: atom_id res chain seq x y z
N ASP A 1 9.24 26.07 -8.81
CA ASP A 1 9.01 24.95 -7.89
C ASP A 1 9.83 25.14 -6.63
N PHE A 2 9.22 25.08 -5.44
CA PHE A 2 9.88 25.32 -4.16
C PHE A 2 10.60 24.08 -3.62
N LYS A 3 10.42 22.92 -4.24
CA LYS A 3 10.95 21.63 -3.77
C LYS A 3 12.48 21.58 -3.74
N ASP A 4 13.12 22.15 -4.75
CA ASP A 4 14.58 22.08 -4.96
C ASP A 4 15.25 23.46 -4.99
N LEU A 5 14.65 24.47 -4.34
CA LEU A 5 15.19 25.82 -4.31
C LEU A 5 16.37 25.94 -3.34
N SER A 6 17.52 26.45 -3.85
CA SER A 6 18.62 26.84 -2.96
C SER A 6 18.28 28.11 -2.19
N LYS A 7 19.00 28.35 -1.07
CA LYS A 7 18.84 29.54 -0.23
C LYS A 7 18.99 30.83 -1.05
N GLU A 8 20.00 30.89 -1.91
CA GLU A 8 20.28 32.04 -2.76
C GLU A 8 19.10 32.31 -3.71
N LYS A 9 18.63 31.28 -4.40
CA LYS A 9 17.49 31.40 -5.31
C LYS A 9 16.21 31.78 -4.59
N PHE A 10 15.96 31.26 -3.39
CA PHE A 10 14.79 31.61 -2.60
C PHE A 10 14.81 33.11 -2.23
N LEU A 11 15.94 33.62 -1.81
CA LEU A 11 16.10 35.03 -1.40
C LEU A 11 15.95 36.02 -2.57
N THR A 12 16.18 35.57 -3.83
CA THR A 12 16.02 36.39 -5.04
C THR A 12 14.61 36.36 -5.63
N LEU A 13 13.67 35.60 -5.06
CA LEU A 13 12.27 35.59 -5.53
C LEU A 13 11.65 36.99 -5.49
N ASP A 14 10.77 37.27 -6.42
CA ASP A 14 9.99 38.51 -6.42
C ASP A 14 9.02 38.53 -5.24
N ASP A 15 9.06 39.59 -4.43
CA ASP A 15 8.25 39.67 -3.20
C ASP A 15 6.76 39.69 -3.48
N LYS A 16 6.31 40.39 -4.52
CA LYS A 16 4.89 40.47 -4.85
C LYS A 16 4.35 39.11 -5.30
N LYS A 17 5.13 38.39 -6.11
CA LYS A 17 4.75 37.05 -6.56
C LYS A 17 4.75 36.05 -5.39
N LEU A 18 5.71 36.16 -4.48
CA LEU A 18 5.76 35.33 -3.30
C LEU A 18 4.59 35.62 -2.35
N ASP A 19 4.26 36.89 -2.12
CA ASP A 19 3.10 37.30 -1.30
C ASP A 19 1.77 36.78 -1.90
N SER A 20 1.58 36.94 -3.22
CA SER A 20 0.41 36.39 -3.91
C SER A 20 0.32 34.87 -3.71
N PHE A 21 1.44 34.17 -3.94
CA PHE A 21 1.51 32.73 -3.77
C PHE A 21 1.15 32.28 -2.35
N LEU A 22 1.70 32.94 -1.34
CA LEU A 22 1.41 32.60 0.07
C LEU A 22 -0.07 32.83 0.40
N ALA A 23 -0.67 33.93 -0.09
CA ALA A 23 -2.07 34.24 0.11
C ALA A 23 -2.99 33.24 -0.60
N ASP A 24 -2.71 32.93 -1.87
CA ASP A 24 -3.49 31.99 -2.69
C ASP A 24 -3.49 30.56 -2.13
N ASN A 25 -2.45 30.21 -1.38
CA ASN A 25 -2.29 28.90 -0.73
C ASN A 25 -2.61 28.91 0.78
N ASN A 26 -3.38 29.90 1.24
CA ASN A 26 -3.90 29.98 2.61
C ASN A 26 -2.82 29.97 3.73
N PHE A 27 -1.65 30.52 3.44
CA PHE A 27 -0.67 30.71 4.52
C PHE A 27 -1.20 31.75 5.51
N PRO A 28 -0.90 31.59 6.84
CA PRO A 28 -1.29 32.57 7.82
C PRO A 28 -0.79 33.98 7.46
N GLU A 29 -1.59 35.01 7.67
CA GLU A 29 -1.31 36.40 7.26
C GLU A 29 0.02 36.97 7.76
N LYS A 30 0.55 36.44 8.88
CA LYS A 30 1.86 36.79 9.43
C LYS A 30 3.03 36.41 8.52
N TYR A 31 2.84 35.47 7.60
CA TYR A 31 3.87 35.03 6.66
C TYR A 31 3.75 35.83 5.35
N LYS A 32 4.52 36.89 5.27
CA LYS A 32 4.73 37.68 4.05
C LYS A 32 6.10 37.39 3.47
N ALA A 33 6.29 37.70 2.19
CA ALA A 33 7.56 37.47 1.50
C ALA A 33 8.76 37.95 2.29
N ALA A 34 8.71 39.16 2.83
CA ALA A 34 9.78 39.72 3.64
C ALA A 34 10.07 38.88 4.90
N SER A 35 9.04 38.49 5.64
CA SER A 35 9.21 37.71 6.88
C SER A 35 9.71 36.28 6.61
N VAL A 36 9.20 35.63 5.55
CA VAL A 36 9.65 34.28 5.18
C VAL A 36 11.10 34.31 4.68
N LYS A 37 11.46 35.30 3.86
CA LYS A 37 12.87 35.47 3.43
C LYS A 37 13.81 35.73 4.59
N GLU A 38 13.37 36.51 5.58
CA GLU A 38 14.17 36.74 6.78
C GLU A 38 14.42 35.45 7.59
N LEU A 39 13.37 34.61 7.74
CA LEU A 39 13.49 33.31 8.38
C LEU A 39 14.49 32.40 7.64
N VAL A 40 14.42 32.35 6.31
CA VAL A 40 15.36 31.58 5.48
C VAL A 40 16.77 32.15 5.54
N LYS A 41 16.92 33.48 5.48
CA LYS A 41 18.20 34.16 5.56
C LYS A 41 18.94 33.83 6.85
N ASN A 42 18.20 33.78 7.95
CA ASN A 42 18.74 33.54 9.31
C ASN A 42 18.77 32.03 9.66
N ASP A 43 18.63 31.15 8.70
CA ASP A 43 18.61 29.68 8.86
C ASP A 43 17.61 29.17 9.92
N LYS A 44 16.52 29.92 10.14
CA LYS A 44 15.42 29.50 11.03
C LYS A 44 14.50 28.49 10.39
N VAL A 45 14.38 28.55 9.05
CA VAL A 45 13.66 27.57 8.24
C VAL A 45 14.45 27.29 6.97
N LYS A 46 14.23 26.10 6.39
CA LYS A 46 14.84 25.73 5.10
C LYS A 46 14.19 26.48 3.94
N PRO A 47 14.88 26.67 2.81
CA PRO A 47 14.28 27.23 1.59
C PRO A 47 13.08 26.41 1.10
N THR A 48 13.06 25.12 1.41
CA THR A 48 11.98 24.18 1.08
C THR A 48 10.75 24.26 2.00
N ALA A 49 10.81 25.06 3.08
CA ALA A 49 9.75 25.13 4.08
C ALA A 49 8.38 25.53 3.51
N VAL A 50 8.35 26.35 2.44
CA VAL A 50 7.10 26.70 1.74
C VAL A 50 6.49 25.49 1.05
N TYR A 51 7.31 24.66 0.41
CA TYR A 51 6.87 23.40 -0.17
C TYR A 51 6.42 22.41 0.92
N GLU A 52 7.23 22.25 1.97
CA GLU A 52 6.93 21.35 3.08
C GLU A 52 5.60 21.72 3.81
N TYR A 53 5.31 23.03 3.92
CA TYR A 53 4.05 23.51 4.49
C TYR A 53 2.82 23.16 3.63
N LEU A 54 2.97 23.18 2.31
CA LEU A 54 1.90 22.82 1.36
C LEU A 54 1.81 21.32 1.13
N PHE A 55 2.83 20.58 1.54
CA PHE A 55 2.85 19.14 1.34
C PHE A 55 1.87 18.46 2.29
N ASP A 56 0.73 18.07 1.75
CA ASP A 56 -0.21 17.20 2.45
C ASP A 56 0.23 15.75 2.30
N ALA A 57 0.83 15.19 3.35
CA ALA A 57 1.27 13.81 3.36
C ALA A 57 0.10 12.82 3.14
N ASN A 58 -1.12 13.18 3.58
CA ASN A 58 -2.30 12.35 3.35
C ASN A 58 -2.75 12.41 1.88
N ALA A 59 -2.77 13.61 1.28
CA ALA A 59 -3.06 13.74 -0.16
C ALA A 59 -2.01 12.99 -1.00
N ALA A 60 -0.73 13.09 -0.65
CA ALA A 60 0.34 12.36 -1.32
C ALA A 60 0.17 10.82 -1.25
N LEU A 61 -0.41 10.30 -0.16
CA LEU A 61 -0.75 8.87 -0.08
C LEU A 61 -1.79 8.44 -1.13
N PHE A 62 -2.74 9.31 -1.45
CA PHE A 62 -3.74 9.02 -2.48
C PHE A 62 -3.21 9.22 -3.91
N GLU A 63 -2.23 10.09 -4.09
CA GLU A 63 -1.59 10.35 -5.38
C GLU A 63 -0.43 9.40 -5.69
N THR A 64 0.08 8.68 -4.69
CA THR A 64 1.17 7.72 -4.88
C THR A 64 0.68 6.56 -5.74
N PRO A 65 1.33 6.25 -6.87
CA PRO A 65 0.94 5.12 -7.69
C PRO A 65 1.10 3.81 -6.92
N ILE A 66 0.02 3.06 -6.83
CA ILE A 66 0.03 1.74 -6.19
C ILE A 66 0.59 0.74 -7.18
N ILE A 67 1.76 0.20 -6.90
CA ILE A 67 2.39 -0.85 -7.73
C ILE A 67 1.60 -2.16 -7.62
N GLY A 68 1.00 -2.40 -6.47
CA GLY A 68 0.28 -3.63 -6.17
C GLY A 68 1.17 -4.68 -5.48
N CYS A 69 0.59 -5.86 -5.25
CA CYS A 69 1.27 -6.95 -4.57
C CYS A 69 2.19 -7.70 -5.54
N GLU A 70 3.47 -7.76 -5.22
CA GLU A 70 4.48 -8.54 -5.91
C GLU A 70 4.85 -9.77 -5.08
N ILE A 71 4.94 -10.94 -5.72
CA ILE A 71 5.23 -12.22 -5.08
C ILE A 71 6.63 -12.66 -5.45
N TYR A 72 7.42 -12.93 -4.43
CA TYR A 72 8.78 -13.46 -4.58
C TYR A 72 8.84 -14.87 -4.01
N ARG A 73 9.51 -15.77 -4.73
CA ARG A 73 9.74 -17.16 -4.34
C ARG A 73 11.22 -17.47 -4.28
N SER A 74 11.59 -18.22 -3.27
CA SER A 74 12.90 -18.87 -3.16
C SER A 74 12.74 -20.38 -3.33
N ASP A 75 13.61 -21.01 -4.10
CA ASP A 75 13.68 -22.47 -4.27
C ASP A 75 14.97 -23.03 -3.64
N ASP A 76 15.73 -22.19 -2.91
CA ASP A 76 17.03 -22.52 -2.31
C ASP A 76 17.13 -22.10 -0.83
N ALA A 77 16.06 -22.32 -0.08
CA ALA A 77 15.96 -22.02 1.35
C ALA A 77 16.23 -20.53 1.70
N GLY A 78 15.90 -19.62 0.80
CA GLY A 78 16.01 -18.18 1.03
C GLY A 78 17.33 -17.55 0.58
N ALA A 79 18.22 -18.31 -0.04
CA ALA A 79 19.49 -17.80 -0.52
C ALA A 79 19.29 -16.85 -1.73
N THR A 80 18.36 -17.17 -2.61
CA THR A 80 17.95 -16.28 -3.72
C THR A 80 16.43 -16.15 -3.80
N TRP A 81 15.96 -15.02 -4.33
CA TRP A 81 14.55 -14.71 -4.49
C TRP A 81 14.25 -14.24 -5.90
N LYS A 82 13.18 -14.76 -6.48
CA LYS A 82 12.71 -14.39 -7.82
C LYS A 82 11.28 -13.93 -7.77
N LYS A 83 10.96 -12.81 -8.41
CA LYS A 83 9.59 -12.39 -8.64
C LYS A 83 8.90 -13.40 -9.54
N VAL A 84 7.74 -13.91 -9.12
CA VAL A 84 7.05 -14.99 -9.84
C VAL A 84 5.77 -14.53 -10.52
N ASN A 85 5.03 -13.55 -9.99
CA ASN A 85 3.82 -13.06 -10.64
C ASN A 85 4.14 -12.15 -11.83
N THR A 86 3.43 -12.38 -12.93
CA THR A 86 3.63 -11.68 -14.21
C THR A 86 3.18 -10.22 -14.14
N ALA A 87 2.13 -9.95 -13.38
CA ALA A 87 1.61 -8.60 -13.13
C ALA A 87 1.36 -8.41 -11.64
N PRO A 88 1.56 -7.18 -11.11
CA PRO A 88 1.20 -6.87 -9.74
C PRO A 88 -0.29 -7.09 -9.49
N LEU A 89 -0.63 -7.61 -8.31
CA LEU A 89 -2.01 -7.85 -7.91
C LEU A 89 -2.56 -6.63 -7.17
N ASN A 90 -3.71 -6.13 -7.59
CA ASN A 90 -4.44 -5.12 -6.83
C ASN A 90 -5.20 -5.81 -5.68
N LEU A 91 -4.48 -6.13 -4.62
CA LEU A 91 -4.97 -6.92 -3.51
C LEU A 91 -5.16 -6.11 -2.23
N TYR A 92 -4.43 -5.03 -2.07
CA TYR A 92 -4.36 -4.29 -0.82
C TYR A 92 -4.85 -2.85 -0.91
N SER A 93 -5.08 -2.31 -2.12
CA SER A 93 -5.24 -0.87 -2.32
C SER A 93 -4.09 -0.12 -1.60
N THR A 94 -4.38 0.86 -0.77
CA THR A 94 -3.40 1.58 0.06
C THR A 94 -3.05 0.87 1.38
N TYR A 95 -3.67 -0.30 1.68
CA TYR A 95 -3.55 -0.99 2.97
C TYR A 95 -2.48 -2.09 3.00
N GLY A 96 -1.47 -2.01 2.14
CA GLY A 96 -0.37 -2.97 2.10
C GLY A 96 0.41 -3.11 3.42
N TYR A 97 0.38 -2.11 4.27
CA TYR A 97 0.96 -2.14 5.61
C TYR A 97 0.17 -3.03 6.59
N TYR A 98 -1.11 -3.28 6.33
CA TYR A 98 -2.01 -4.04 7.20
C TYR A 98 -2.16 -5.49 6.74
N PHE A 99 -2.32 -5.69 5.43
CA PHE A 99 -2.39 -7.01 4.83
C PHE A 99 -0.99 -7.52 4.47
N GLY A 100 -0.85 -8.78 4.15
CA GLY A 100 0.42 -9.37 3.72
C GLY A 100 0.58 -10.80 4.18
N LYS A 101 -0.53 -11.51 4.40
CA LYS A 101 -0.50 -12.92 4.76
C LYS A 101 -0.44 -13.78 3.51
N ILE A 102 0.59 -14.60 3.42
CA ILE A 102 0.75 -15.63 2.40
C ILE A 102 0.76 -17.00 3.06
N THR A 103 0.02 -17.94 2.51
CA THR A 103 -0.05 -19.32 2.98
C THR A 103 0.25 -20.25 1.82
N VAL A 104 1.28 -21.07 1.96
CA VAL A 104 1.59 -22.14 1.01
C VAL A 104 1.00 -23.45 1.53
N ALA A 105 0.40 -24.26 0.66
CA ALA A 105 -0.13 -25.53 1.08
C ALA A 105 1.03 -26.47 1.55
N PRO A 106 0.88 -27.15 2.71
CA PRO A 106 1.97 -27.91 3.32
C PRO A 106 2.54 -29.04 2.44
N THR A 107 1.74 -29.55 1.52
CA THR A 107 2.10 -30.68 0.64
C THR A 107 2.23 -30.30 -0.83
N ASN A 108 2.06 -29.00 -1.17
CA ASN A 108 2.08 -28.53 -2.55
C ASN A 108 2.54 -27.09 -2.64
N GLU A 109 3.82 -26.90 -2.94
CA GLU A 109 4.44 -25.59 -3.08
C GLU A 109 3.86 -24.73 -4.22
N ASN A 110 3.10 -25.32 -5.13
CA ASN A 110 2.44 -24.58 -6.20
C ASN A 110 1.08 -24.01 -5.79
N LYS A 111 0.51 -24.49 -4.69
CA LYS A 111 -0.73 -23.95 -4.16
C LYS A 111 -0.44 -22.88 -3.12
N VAL A 112 -0.75 -21.65 -3.47
CA VAL A 112 -0.50 -20.45 -2.66
C VAL A 112 -1.79 -19.65 -2.49
N VAL A 113 -2.09 -19.30 -1.25
CA VAL A 113 -3.23 -18.42 -0.92
C VAL A 113 -2.69 -17.12 -0.34
N ILE A 114 -3.18 -15.98 -0.83
CA ILE A 114 -2.86 -14.66 -0.31
C ILE A 114 -4.12 -14.04 0.25
N SER A 115 -4.02 -13.57 1.49
CA SER A 115 -5.07 -12.86 2.21
C SER A 115 -4.83 -11.36 2.14
N GLY A 116 -5.84 -10.63 1.73
CA GLY A 116 -5.89 -9.18 1.61
C GLY A 116 -7.33 -8.71 1.64
N ILE A 117 -7.66 -7.63 0.97
CA ILE A 117 -9.06 -7.22 0.78
C ILE A 117 -9.84 -8.37 0.12
N SER A 118 -9.21 -9.05 -0.82
CA SER A 118 -9.69 -10.30 -1.43
C SER A 118 -8.84 -11.50 -1.02
N LEU A 119 -9.41 -12.70 -1.07
CA LEU A 119 -8.68 -13.95 -0.91
C LEU A 119 -8.33 -14.52 -2.30
N MET A 120 -7.04 -14.63 -2.57
CA MET A 120 -6.53 -15.02 -3.88
C MET A 120 -5.85 -16.38 -3.83
N LEU A 121 -6.14 -17.24 -4.80
CA LEU A 121 -5.56 -18.57 -4.97
C LEU A 121 -4.67 -18.63 -6.20
N SER A 122 -3.46 -19.11 -6.05
CA SER A 122 -2.58 -19.61 -7.11
C SER A 122 -2.48 -21.13 -7.03
N ASN A 123 -2.38 -21.79 -8.20
CA ASN A 123 -2.07 -23.22 -8.33
C ASN A 123 -0.80 -23.46 -9.16
N ASP A 124 -0.03 -22.40 -9.42
CA ASP A 124 1.16 -22.43 -10.29
C ASP A 124 2.39 -21.78 -9.62
N GLY A 125 2.44 -21.85 -8.29
CA GLY A 125 3.57 -21.35 -7.51
C GLY A 125 3.64 -19.83 -7.42
N GLY A 126 2.50 -19.15 -7.53
CA GLY A 126 2.43 -17.69 -7.40
C GLY A 126 2.58 -16.92 -8.71
N LYS A 127 2.54 -17.58 -9.86
CA LYS A 127 2.64 -16.92 -11.17
C LYS A 127 1.35 -16.21 -11.55
N THR A 128 0.22 -16.90 -11.36
CA THR A 128 -1.11 -16.35 -11.60
C THR A 128 -2.03 -16.57 -10.40
N PHE A 129 -2.99 -15.68 -10.23
CA PHE A 129 -3.94 -15.72 -9.11
C PHE A 129 -5.37 -15.51 -9.60
N LYS A 130 -6.30 -16.14 -8.90
CA LYS A 130 -7.75 -15.92 -9.06
C LYS A 130 -8.39 -15.66 -7.71
N SER A 131 -9.39 -14.80 -7.67
CA SER A 131 -10.20 -14.60 -6.46
C SER A 131 -11.02 -15.83 -6.13
N THR A 132 -11.08 -16.15 -4.84
CA THR A 132 -11.98 -17.16 -4.28
C THR A 132 -13.17 -16.52 -3.56
N ASP A 133 -13.25 -15.20 -3.56
CA ASP A 133 -14.36 -14.48 -2.95
C ASP A 133 -15.66 -14.78 -3.68
N LYS A 134 -16.71 -14.96 -2.91
CA LYS A 134 -18.05 -15.16 -3.44
C LYS A 134 -18.97 -14.07 -2.91
N SER A 135 -19.40 -13.20 -3.81
CA SER A 135 -20.32 -12.13 -3.48
C SER A 135 -21.56 -12.67 -2.73
N GLY A 136 -21.85 -12.06 -1.58
CA GLY A 136 -22.98 -12.41 -0.73
C GLY A 136 -22.77 -13.62 0.17
N THR A 137 -21.63 -14.32 0.09
CA THR A 137 -21.36 -15.49 0.96
C THR A 137 -20.18 -15.28 1.91
N THR A 138 -19.22 -14.47 1.53
CA THR A 138 -18.05 -14.14 2.36
C THR A 138 -17.91 -12.64 2.53
N HIS A 139 -17.36 -12.22 3.66
CA HIS A 139 -16.93 -10.84 3.87
C HIS A 139 -15.55 -10.62 3.22
N SER A 140 -15.21 -9.38 2.88
CA SER A 140 -13.86 -8.97 2.50
C SER A 140 -12.91 -8.92 3.72
N ASP A 141 -11.72 -8.42 3.50
CA ASP A 141 -10.72 -8.12 4.52
C ASP A 141 -10.25 -9.39 5.26
N TRP A 142 -9.55 -10.23 4.49
CA TRP A 142 -9.05 -11.52 4.93
C TRP A 142 -7.75 -11.38 5.71
N HIS A 143 -7.72 -11.96 6.91
CA HIS A 143 -6.60 -11.86 7.85
C HIS A 143 -5.77 -13.12 7.98
N GLY A 144 -6.28 -14.26 7.53
CA GLY A 144 -5.54 -15.50 7.61
C GLY A 144 -6.21 -16.65 6.89
N CYS A 145 -5.38 -17.63 6.53
CA CYS A 145 -5.81 -18.88 5.93
C CYS A 145 -4.94 -20.00 6.51
N TRP A 146 -5.58 -21.06 6.93
CA TRP A 146 -4.94 -22.33 7.23
C TRP A 146 -5.40 -23.38 6.23
N ILE A 147 -4.47 -24.12 5.65
CA ILE A 147 -4.73 -25.20 4.69
C ILE A 147 -4.45 -26.53 5.38
N ASN A 148 -5.40 -27.46 5.32
CA ASN A 148 -5.28 -28.76 5.94
C ASN A 148 -4.17 -29.58 5.27
N PRO A 149 -3.13 -30.04 6.01
CA PRO A 149 -2.03 -30.81 5.44
C PRO A 149 -2.44 -32.17 4.88
N ASN A 150 -3.56 -32.72 5.34
CA ASN A 150 -4.07 -34.01 4.86
C ASN A 150 -5.14 -33.87 3.74
N ARG A 151 -5.59 -32.65 3.48
CA ARG A 151 -6.60 -32.36 2.45
C ARG A 151 -6.48 -30.93 1.97
N GLU A 152 -5.71 -30.70 0.94
CA GLU A 152 -5.39 -29.34 0.41
C GLU A 152 -6.59 -28.52 -0.04
N SER A 153 -7.75 -29.16 -0.28
CA SER A 153 -9.00 -28.44 -0.63
C SER A 153 -9.76 -27.92 0.59
N HIS A 154 -9.36 -28.32 1.80
CA HIS A 154 -9.98 -27.91 3.05
C HIS A 154 -9.18 -26.76 3.69
N TRP A 155 -9.82 -25.61 3.82
CA TRP A 155 -9.24 -24.43 4.45
C TRP A 155 -10.13 -23.91 5.57
N VAL A 156 -9.48 -23.30 6.56
CA VAL A 156 -10.11 -22.46 7.56
C VAL A 156 -9.54 -21.06 7.39
N THR A 157 -10.42 -20.09 7.26
CA THR A 157 -10.03 -18.70 7.00
C THR A 157 -10.74 -17.75 7.95
N ALA A 158 -10.15 -16.58 8.16
CA ALA A 158 -10.74 -15.52 8.98
C ALA A 158 -10.75 -14.20 8.19
N ASN A 159 -11.87 -13.48 8.29
CA ASN A 159 -12.06 -12.14 7.75
C ASN A 159 -12.87 -11.30 8.74
N ASP A 160 -13.16 -10.04 8.43
CA ASP A 160 -13.93 -9.14 9.30
C ASP A 160 -15.35 -9.63 9.57
N GLY A 161 -15.87 -10.51 8.74
CA GLY A 161 -17.17 -11.16 8.95
C GLY A 161 -17.13 -12.44 9.79
N GLY A 162 -15.95 -12.88 10.26
CA GLY A 162 -15.76 -14.07 11.11
C GLY A 162 -14.98 -15.20 10.45
N CYS A 163 -15.17 -16.42 10.91
CA CYS A 163 -14.51 -17.60 10.37
C CYS A 163 -15.31 -18.25 9.24
N ASN A 164 -14.59 -18.75 8.25
CA ASN A 164 -15.16 -19.44 7.10
C ASN A 164 -14.41 -20.73 6.83
N ILE A 165 -15.12 -21.78 6.42
CA ILE A 165 -14.54 -23.06 6.01
C ILE A 165 -14.91 -23.34 4.54
N THR A 166 -13.96 -23.87 3.80
CA THR A 166 -14.18 -24.46 2.48
C THR A 166 -13.60 -25.87 2.43
N TYR A 167 -14.19 -26.75 1.64
CA TYR A 167 -13.70 -28.10 1.37
C TYR A 167 -13.34 -28.34 -0.10
N ASP A 168 -13.41 -27.28 -0.92
CA ASP A 168 -13.26 -27.31 -2.37
C ASP A 168 -12.44 -26.14 -2.94
N ASN A 169 -11.40 -25.71 -2.21
CA ASN A 169 -10.51 -24.62 -2.62
C ASN A 169 -11.24 -23.28 -2.80
N GLY A 170 -12.20 -22.96 -1.94
CA GLY A 170 -12.91 -21.69 -1.96
C GLY A 170 -14.02 -21.59 -3.01
N GLN A 171 -14.47 -22.69 -3.59
CA GLN A 171 -15.62 -22.66 -4.49
C GLN A 171 -16.96 -22.52 -3.73
N HIS A 172 -17.06 -23.16 -2.57
CA HIS A 172 -18.17 -23.00 -1.64
C HIS A 172 -17.64 -22.72 -0.22
N TRP A 173 -18.39 -21.87 0.51
CA TRP A 173 -18.01 -21.41 1.83
C TRP A 173 -19.09 -21.70 2.86
N PHE A 174 -18.67 -22.15 4.03
CA PHE A 174 -19.50 -22.32 5.22
C PHE A 174 -19.03 -21.27 6.25
N LYS A 175 -19.91 -20.35 6.59
CA LYS A 175 -19.66 -19.33 7.60
C LYS A 175 -19.94 -19.91 8.99
N ILE A 176 -18.98 -19.71 9.91
CA ILE A 176 -19.07 -20.13 11.31
C ILE A 176 -19.09 -18.87 12.14
N ASN A 177 -20.26 -18.44 12.56
CA ASN A 177 -20.44 -17.32 13.49
C ASN A 177 -21.51 -17.68 14.49
#